data_be397c00aa5b405292d1a96d8f7786fc
#
_entry.id   be397c00aa5b405292d1a96d8f7786fc
#
_cell.length_a   1.000
_cell.length_b   1.000
_cell.length_c   1.000
_cell.angle_alpha   90.00
_cell.angle_beta   90.00
_cell.angle_gamma   90.00
#
_symmetry.space_group_name_H-M   'P 1'
#
loop_
_entity.id
_entity.type
_entity.pdbx_description
1 polymer ?
#
loop_
_entity_poly.entity_id
_entity_poly.type
_entity_poly.pdbx_seq_one_letter_code
_entity_poly.pdbx_strand_id
1 'polypeptide(L)'
;MLKRILTPLIITSLLIVPSIPAKAAQANKPNCPQWQQLALKVGFKKKDLPTLDYIMWRESRCHTQSIGKNLTKFGEVWSKDYGLTQINDYSWITFLRDKKIVRKSSDLLNPRVNLEAAKALYDYSSELKGGNPWRQWQIKEKYGYVKTVPNS
;
A
#
# COMPACT_ATOMS: atom_id res chain seq x y z
N MET A 1 1.40 -88.18 -4.61
CA MET A 1 0.43 -87.07 -4.92
C MET A 1 1.03 -85.75 -4.36
N LEU A 2 1.64 -84.95 -5.21
CA LEU A 2 2.31 -83.68 -4.79
C LEU A 2 1.33 -82.56 -5.05
N LYS A 3 0.81 -81.89 -3.98
CA LYS A 3 -0.04 -80.73 -4.09
C LYS A 3 0.86 -79.50 -4.31
N ARG A 4 0.82 -78.87 -5.50
CA ARG A 4 1.43 -77.59 -5.80
C ARG A 4 0.59 -76.51 -5.15
N ILE A 5 1.21 -75.76 -4.23
CA ILE A 5 0.65 -74.53 -3.64
C ILE A 5 1.03 -73.42 -4.55
N LEU A 6 0.05 -72.83 -5.24
CA LEU A 6 0.26 -71.50 -5.97
C LEU A 6 0.11 -70.38 -4.96
N THR A 7 1.21 -69.65 -4.75
CA THR A 7 1.21 -68.38 -4.01
C THR A 7 0.80 -67.26 -4.97
N PRO A 8 -0.21 -66.44 -4.66
CA PRO A 8 -0.52 -65.26 -5.49
C PRO A 8 0.50 -64.15 -5.25
N LEU A 9 1.10 -63.67 -6.32
CA LEU A 9 2.01 -62.51 -6.34
C LEU A 9 1.15 -61.24 -6.27
N ILE A 10 1.13 -60.59 -5.11
CA ILE A 10 0.46 -59.28 -4.95
C ILE A 10 1.40 -58.20 -5.52
N ILE A 11 1.04 -57.71 -6.70
CA ILE A 11 1.72 -56.53 -7.30
C ILE A 11 1.12 -55.30 -6.68
N THR A 12 1.84 -54.70 -5.72
CA THR A 12 1.51 -53.39 -5.15
C THR A 12 1.94 -52.31 -6.13
N SER A 13 1.00 -51.81 -6.91
CA SER A 13 1.23 -50.64 -7.77
C SER A 13 1.40 -49.40 -6.91
N LEU A 14 2.66 -48.91 -6.77
CA LEU A 14 2.96 -47.67 -6.12
C LEU A 14 2.55 -46.52 -7.05
N LEU A 15 1.40 -45.89 -6.78
CA LEU A 15 0.95 -44.70 -7.47
C LEU A 15 1.87 -43.53 -7.08
N ILE A 16 2.86 -43.21 -7.92
CA ILE A 16 3.65 -42.00 -7.81
C ILE A 16 2.75 -40.84 -8.24
N VAL A 17 2.16 -40.14 -7.27
CA VAL A 17 1.47 -38.88 -7.51
C VAL A 17 2.53 -37.81 -7.75
N PRO A 18 2.63 -37.20 -8.95
CA PRO A 18 3.55 -36.11 -9.14
C PRO A 18 3.12 -34.94 -8.26
N SER A 19 3.91 -34.63 -7.23
CA SER A 19 3.74 -33.39 -6.45
C SER A 19 4.08 -32.22 -7.38
N ILE A 20 3.04 -31.57 -7.90
CA ILE A 20 3.18 -30.27 -8.57
C ILE A 20 3.70 -29.32 -7.50
N PRO A 21 4.92 -28.72 -7.65
CA PRO A 21 5.35 -27.71 -6.72
C PRO A 21 4.33 -26.56 -6.83
N ALA A 22 3.55 -26.35 -5.77
CA ALA A 22 2.76 -25.14 -5.65
C ALA A 22 3.75 -23.98 -5.75
N LYS A 23 3.75 -23.30 -6.90
CA LYS A 23 4.45 -22.04 -7.08
C LYS A 23 3.82 -21.10 -6.07
N ALA A 24 4.42 -21.03 -4.88
CA ALA A 24 4.00 -20.10 -3.84
C ALA A 24 3.96 -18.74 -4.52
N ALA A 25 2.75 -18.17 -4.63
CA ALA A 25 2.61 -16.81 -5.10
C ALA A 25 3.51 -15.98 -4.18
N GLN A 26 4.62 -15.49 -4.72
CA GLN A 26 5.48 -14.55 -4.02
C GLN A 26 4.60 -13.35 -3.76
N ALA A 27 4.05 -13.27 -2.54
CA ALA A 27 3.38 -12.08 -2.07
C ALA A 27 4.43 -10.97 -2.18
N ASN A 28 4.20 -10.01 -3.08
CA ASN A 28 5.12 -8.90 -3.29
C ASN A 28 5.39 -8.26 -1.94
N LYS A 29 6.66 -8.31 -1.51
CA LYS A 29 7.09 -7.74 -0.24
C LYS A 29 6.74 -6.24 -0.27
N PRO A 30 6.08 -5.70 0.76
CA PRO A 30 5.76 -4.29 0.80
C PRO A 30 7.03 -3.43 0.73
N ASN A 31 6.93 -2.26 0.10
CA ASN A 31 8.06 -1.31 0.02
C ASN A 31 8.30 -0.60 1.36
N CYS A 32 7.20 -0.32 2.10
CA CYS A 32 7.19 0.40 3.37
C CYS A 32 6.58 -0.45 4.50
N PRO A 33 7.10 -1.67 4.79
CA PRO A 33 6.47 -2.62 5.71
C PRO A 33 6.30 -2.07 7.13
N GLN A 34 7.20 -1.18 7.56
CA GLN A 34 7.20 -0.58 8.90
C GLN A 34 5.97 0.29 9.17
N TRP A 35 5.27 0.78 8.12
CA TRP A 35 4.11 1.66 8.27
C TRP A 35 2.76 0.96 8.18
N GLN A 36 2.72 -0.30 7.76
CA GLN A 36 1.46 -1.01 7.52
C GLN A 36 0.59 -1.16 8.77
N GLN A 37 1.20 -1.51 9.91
CA GLN A 37 0.45 -1.63 11.16
C GLN A 37 -0.10 -0.27 11.63
N LEU A 38 0.66 0.80 11.41
CA LEU A 38 0.18 2.14 11.73
C LEU A 38 -0.96 2.57 10.80
N ALA A 39 -0.88 2.24 9.52
CA ALA A 39 -1.94 2.49 8.55
C ALA A 39 -3.27 1.81 8.96
N LEU A 40 -3.21 0.55 9.41
CA LEU A 40 -4.38 -0.15 9.95
C LEU A 40 -4.94 0.56 11.20
N LYS A 41 -4.06 1.00 12.12
CA LYS A 41 -4.47 1.69 13.35
C LYS A 41 -5.15 3.04 13.10
N VAL A 42 -4.81 3.74 12.02
CA VAL A 42 -5.48 5.00 11.63
C VAL A 42 -6.71 4.78 10.75
N GLY A 43 -7.09 3.52 10.48
CA GLY A 43 -8.38 3.19 9.86
C GLY A 43 -8.35 2.79 8.39
N PHE A 44 -7.17 2.62 7.75
CA PHE A 44 -7.11 1.98 6.44
C PHE A 44 -7.46 0.50 6.55
N LYS A 45 -8.12 -0.05 5.54
CA LYS A 45 -8.46 -1.47 5.48
C LYS A 45 -7.29 -2.27 4.85
N LYS A 46 -7.23 -3.57 5.13
CA LYS A 46 -6.19 -4.45 4.54
C LYS A 46 -6.14 -4.36 3.00
N LYS A 47 -7.28 -4.20 2.34
CA LYS A 47 -7.37 -4.06 0.88
C LYS A 47 -6.70 -2.77 0.35
N ASP A 48 -6.59 -1.75 1.19
CA ASP A 48 -6.05 -0.44 0.82
C ASP A 48 -4.51 -0.38 0.98
N LEU A 49 -3.94 -1.31 1.78
CA LEU A 49 -2.52 -1.30 2.11
C LEU A 49 -1.59 -1.37 0.90
N PRO A 50 -1.84 -2.20 -0.14
CA PRO A 50 -0.94 -2.24 -1.29
C PRO A 50 -0.85 -0.90 -2.02
N THR A 51 -1.98 -0.20 -2.19
CA THR A 51 -2.00 1.12 -2.85
C THR A 51 -1.34 2.18 -1.98
N LEU A 52 -1.62 2.18 -0.67
CA LEU A 52 -1.00 3.12 0.27
C LEU A 52 0.52 2.89 0.37
N ASP A 53 0.97 1.64 0.39
CA ASP A 53 2.38 1.26 0.37
C ASP A 53 3.10 1.85 -0.86
N TYR A 54 2.49 1.67 -2.04
CA TYR A 54 3.00 2.25 -3.28
C TYR A 54 3.06 3.79 -3.21
N ILE A 55 2.02 4.45 -2.66
CA ILE A 55 2.01 5.90 -2.50
C ILE A 55 3.17 6.34 -1.60
N MET A 56 3.32 5.76 -0.41
CA MET A 56 4.40 6.12 0.51
C MET A 56 5.79 5.93 -0.13
N TRP A 57 5.97 4.84 -0.88
CA TRP A 57 7.23 4.60 -1.58
C TRP A 57 7.47 5.59 -2.71
N ARG A 58 6.46 5.87 -3.53
CA ARG A 58 6.56 6.80 -4.65
C ARG A 58 6.85 8.23 -4.18
N GLU A 59 6.11 8.67 -3.16
CA GLU A 59 6.11 10.07 -2.71
C GLU A 59 7.34 10.40 -1.84
N SER A 60 7.74 9.50 -0.96
CA SER A 60 8.77 9.81 0.03
C SER A 60 9.87 8.75 0.17
N ARG A 61 9.82 7.63 -0.57
CA ARG A 61 10.66 6.46 -0.29
C ARG A 61 10.54 5.99 1.16
N CYS A 62 9.33 6.05 1.72
CA CYS A 62 8.98 5.67 3.09
C CYS A 62 9.62 6.57 4.19
N HIS A 63 10.15 7.75 3.82
CA HIS A 63 10.78 8.68 4.75
C HIS A 63 9.78 9.69 5.33
N THR A 64 9.68 9.72 6.66
CA THR A 64 8.73 10.61 7.37
C THR A 64 9.13 12.08 7.32
N GLN A 65 10.41 12.38 7.18
CA GLN A 65 10.96 13.73 7.18
C GLN A 65 11.09 14.35 5.79
N SER A 66 10.52 13.69 4.76
CA SER A 66 10.54 14.21 3.39
C SER A 66 9.74 15.51 3.28
N ILE A 67 10.33 16.52 2.65
CA ILE A 67 9.69 17.80 2.33
C ILE A 67 9.97 18.12 0.86
N GLY A 68 8.91 18.04 0.04
CA GLY A 68 8.91 18.53 -1.34
C GLY A 68 8.69 20.05 -1.38
N LYS A 69 9.22 20.72 -2.38
CA LYS A 69 9.02 22.16 -2.61
C LYS A 69 8.40 22.36 -3.98
N ASN A 70 7.31 23.08 -4.03
CA ASN A 70 6.67 23.50 -5.27
C ASN A 70 7.07 24.95 -5.56
N LEU A 71 7.69 25.18 -6.72
CA LEU A 71 8.25 26.47 -7.07
C LEU A 71 7.34 27.21 -8.06
N THR A 72 7.28 28.53 -7.95
CA THR A 72 6.75 29.42 -8.97
C THR A 72 7.68 29.41 -10.20
N LYS A 73 7.22 29.99 -11.31
CA LYS A 73 8.07 30.21 -12.49
C LYS A 73 9.30 31.12 -12.22
N PHE A 74 9.29 31.82 -11.10
CA PHE A 74 10.40 32.68 -10.67
C PHE A 74 11.32 32.00 -9.65
N GLY A 75 11.10 30.71 -9.32
CA GLY A 75 11.93 29.96 -8.38
C GLY A 75 11.56 30.10 -6.91
N GLU A 76 10.50 30.85 -6.59
CA GLU A 76 10.02 31.03 -5.22
C GLU A 76 9.20 29.82 -4.76
N VAL A 77 9.35 29.42 -3.49
CA VAL A 77 8.54 28.36 -2.91
C VAL A 77 7.14 28.88 -2.60
N TRP A 78 6.12 28.36 -3.28
CA TRP A 78 4.72 28.73 -3.05
C TRP A 78 3.94 27.70 -2.23
N SER A 79 4.37 26.43 -2.21
CA SER A 79 3.83 25.39 -1.34
C SER A 79 4.85 24.29 -1.07
N LYS A 80 4.56 23.44 -0.08
CA LYS A 80 5.39 22.29 0.27
C LYS A 80 4.53 21.06 0.47
N ASP A 81 5.13 19.90 0.19
CA ASP A 81 4.55 18.58 0.42
C ASP A 81 5.28 17.90 1.58
N TYR A 82 4.56 17.29 2.50
CA TYR A 82 5.14 16.83 3.76
C TYR A 82 4.94 15.33 4.01
N GLY A 83 6.01 14.69 4.48
CA GLY A 83 6.00 13.39 5.12
C GLY A 83 5.77 12.21 4.18
N LEU A 84 5.29 11.09 4.73
CA LEU A 84 5.18 9.80 4.06
C LEU A 84 4.40 9.84 2.74
N THR A 85 3.28 10.55 2.72
CA THR A 85 2.36 10.60 1.59
C THR A 85 2.41 11.94 0.85
N GLN A 86 3.39 12.80 1.17
CA GLN A 86 3.63 14.11 0.55
C GLN A 86 2.35 14.94 0.46
N ILE A 87 1.77 15.25 1.61
CA ILE A 87 0.56 16.07 1.70
C ILE A 87 0.91 17.53 1.49
N ASN A 88 0.28 18.15 0.49
CA ASN A 88 0.48 19.55 0.13
C ASN A 88 -0.16 20.49 1.15
N ASP A 89 0.62 21.42 1.70
CA ASP A 89 0.15 22.35 2.73
C ASP A 89 -0.81 23.41 2.18
N TYR A 90 -0.54 23.97 1.01
CA TYR A 90 -1.41 24.97 0.40
C TYR A 90 -2.82 24.42 0.13
N SER A 91 -2.89 23.20 -0.38
CA SER A 91 -4.16 22.58 -0.74
C SER A 91 -4.97 22.07 0.46
N TRP A 92 -4.28 21.61 1.53
CA TRP A 92 -4.95 20.75 2.52
C TRP A 92 -4.85 21.22 3.96
N ILE A 93 -3.97 22.18 4.29
CA ILE A 93 -3.72 22.52 5.69
C ILE A 93 -4.97 23.06 6.40
N THR A 94 -5.80 23.85 5.73
CA THR A 94 -7.05 24.39 6.30
C THR A 94 -8.03 23.25 6.59
N PHE A 95 -8.29 22.38 5.62
CA PHE A 95 -9.15 21.21 5.80
C PHE A 95 -8.70 20.32 6.97
N LEU A 96 -7.39 20.07 7.08
CA LEU A 96 -6.83 19.20 8.13
C LEU A 96 -6.86 19.87 9.50
N ARG A 97 -6.77 21.20 9.58
CA ARG A 97 -6.99 21.98 10.82
C ARG A 97 -8.43 21.91 11.28
N ASP A 98 -9.39 22.08 10.37
CA ASP A 98 -10.82 21.97 10.66
C ASP A 98 -11.19 20.59 11.19
N LYS A 99 -10.53 19.54 10.66
CA LYS A 99 -10.62 18.17 11.16
C LYS A 99 -9.83 17.93 12.47
N LYS A 100 -9.11 18.93 12.99
CA LYS A 100 -8.26 18.84 14.20
C LYS A 100 -7.14 17.79 14.11
N ILE A 101 -6.70 17.47 12.90
CA ILE A 101 -5.61 16.50 12.64
C ILE A 101 -4.25 17.18 12.79
N VAL A 102 -4.13 18.42 12.34
CA VAL A 102 -2.90 19.21 12.42
C VAL A 102 -3.16 20.59 13.02
N ARG A 103 -2.14 21.20 13.59
CA ARG A 103 -2.10 22.62 13.98
C ARG A 103 -1.25 23.44 13.00
N LYS A 104 -0.18 22.85 12.49
CA LYS A 104 0.76 23.46 11.52
C LYS A 104 1.23 22.39 10.53
N SER A 105 1.76 22.82 9.37
CA SER A 105 2.20 21.93 8.30
C SER A 105 3.26 20.92 8.73
N SER A 106 4.19 21.34 9.63
CA SER A 106 5.24 20.43 10.12
C SER A 106 4.73 19.28 10.98
N ASP A 107 3.49 19.30 11.48
CA ASP A 107 2.89 18.17 12.18
C ASP A 107 2.76 16.94 11.27
N LEU A 108 2.67 17.17 9.95
CA LEU A 108 2.63 16.13 8.92
C LEU A 108 3.95 15.34 8.79
N LEU A 109 5.04 15.76 9.44
CA LEU A 109 6.28 14.98 9.52
C LEU A 109 6.20 13.84 10.56
N ASN A 110 5.20 13.88 11.45
CA ASN A 110 4.89 12.76 12.31
C ASN A 110 4.15 11.68 11.51
N PRO A 111 4.63 10.42 11.48
CA PRO A 111 4.05 9.37 10.62
C PRO A 111 2.59 9.06 10.95
N ARG A 112 2.19 9.12 12.22
CA ARG A 112 0.79 8.92 12.62
C ARG A 112 -0.08 10.04 12.07
N VAL A 113 0.30 11.29 12.29
CA VAL A 113 -0.44 12.47 11.83
C VAL A 113 -0.53 12.49 10.30
N ASN A 114 0.55 12.13 9.61
CA ASN A 114 0.57 12.03 8.15
C ASN A 114 -0.42 10.98 7.63
N LEU A 115 -0.44 9.78 8.24
CA LEU A 115 -1.37 8.73 7.83
C LEU A 115 -2.82 9.02 8.24
N GLU A 116 -3.06 9.69 9.37
CA GLU A 116 -4.40 10.19 9.74
C GLU A 116 -4.89 11.24 8.74
N ALA A 117 -4.02 12.16 8.33
CA ALA A 117 -4.31 13.14 7.30
C ALA A 117 -4.58 12.47 5.94
N ALA A 118 -3.74 11.53 5.54
CA ALA A 118 -3.95 10.74 4.32
C ALA A 118 -5.29 9.99 4.35
N LYS A 119 -5.68 9.43 5.50
CA LYS A 119 -6.98 8.76 5.67
C LYS A 119 -8.14 9.74 5.53
N ALA A 120 -8.03 10.92 6.12
CA ALA A 120 -9.06 11.96 5.98
C ALA A 120 -9.24 12.41 4.53
N LEU A 121 -8.14 12.54 3.77
CA LEU A 121 -8.20 12.87 2.33
C LEU A 121 -8.75 11.70 1.50
N TYR A 122 -8.43 10.47 1.85
CA TYR A 122 -9.00 9.27 1.25
C TYR A 122 -10.52 9.23 1.41
N ASP A 123 -11.02 9.47 2.63
CA ASP A 123 -12.45 9.47 2.93
C ASP A 123 -13.16 10.61 2.19
N TYR A 124 -12.63 11.81 2.28
CA TYR A 124 -13.16 12.97 1.56
C TYR A 124 -13.25 12.71 0.04
N SER A 125 -12.20 12.13 -0.54
CA SER A 125 -12.18 11.84 -1.97
C SER A 125 -13.17 10.75 -2.39
N SER A 126 -13.46 9.78 -1.51
CA SER A 126 -14.43 8.72 -1.76
C SER A 126 -15.88 9.22 -1.78
N GLU A 127 -16.16 10.33 -1.07
CA GLU A 127 -17.48 10.96 -1.03
C GLU A 127 -17.77 11.88 -2.24
N LEU A 128 -16.73 12.27 -2.97
CA LEU A 128 -16.88 13.12 -4.16
C LEU A 128 -17.52 12.36 -5.32
N LYS A 129 -18.19 13.08 -6.21
CA LYS A 129 -18.72 12.51 -7.45
C LYS A 129 -17.62 11.81 -8.25
N GLY A 130 -17.80 10.52 -8.51
CA GLY A 130 -16.82 9.67 -9.17
C GLY A 130 -15.91 8.89 -8.23
N GLY A 131 -16.03 9.10 -6.90
CA GLY A 131 -15.64 8.17 -5.82
C GLY A 131 -14.25 7.56 -5.84
N ASN A 132 -13.23 8.22 -6.41
CA ASN A 132 -11.86 7.70 -6.35
C ASN A 132 -11.15 8.14 -5.05
N PRO A 133 -11.00 7.27 -4.05
CA PRO A 133 -10.40 7.61 -2.76
C PRO A 133 -8.92 8.03 -2.88
N TRP A 134 -8.24 7.59 -3.92
CA TRP A 134 -6.81 7.86 -4.19
C TRP A 134 -6.56 9.05 -5.12
N ARG A 135 -7.61 9.83 -5.39
CA ARG A 135 -7.57 10.96 -6.34
C ARG A 135 -6.43 11.94 -6.06
N GLN A 136 -6.14 12.22 -4.79
CA GLN A 136 -5.12 13.19 -4.39
C GLN A 136 -3.72 12.81 -4.84
N TRP A 137 -3.47 11.51 -4.95
CA TRP A 137 -2.21 10.95 -5.43
C TRP A 137 -2.26 10.54 -6.91
N GLN A 138 -3.31 10.94 -7.64
CA GLN A 138 -3.50 10.65 -9.06
C GLN A 138 -3.51 9.14 -9.39
N ILE A 139 -3.82 8.30 -8.43
CA ILE A 139 -3.99 6.87 -8.64
C ILE A 139 -5.37 6.65 -9.27
N LYS A 140 -5.38 6.00 -10.42
CA LYS A 140 -6.60 5.62 -11.12
C LYS A 140 -6.88 4.15 -10.84
N GLU A 141 -7.96 3.84 -10.12
CA GLU A 141 -8.36 2.46 -9.80
C GLU A 141 -8.43 1.56 -11.05
N LYS A 142 -8.85 2.13 -12.17
CA LYS A 142 -8.99 1.49 -13.48
C LYS A 142 -7.72 0.77 -13.95
N TYR A 143 -6.54 1.14 -13.49
CA TYR A 143 -5.28 0.62 -14.00
C TYR A 143 -4.64 -0.46 -13.14
N GLY A 144 -5.32 -0.92 -12.09
CA GLY A 144 -4.79 -2.01 -11.25
C GLY A 144 -3.37 -1.73 -10.74
N TYR A 145 -3.08 -0.52 -10.37
CA TYR A 145 -1.75 0.00 -9.98
C TYR A 145 -1.11 -0.82 -8.86
N VAL A 146 -1.96 -1.52 -8.12
CA VAL A 146 -1.56 -2.41 -7.03
C VAL A 146 -0.79 -3.64 -7.51
N LYS A 147 -0.93 -4.03 -8.79
CA LYS A 147 -0.36 -5.28 -9.32
C LYS A 147 1.04 -5.13 -9.90
N THR A 148 1.52 -3.91 -10.10
CA THR A 148 2.75 -3.67 -10.85
C THR A 148 3.68 -2.67 -10.15
N VAL A 149 3.95 -2.87 -8.86
CA VAL A 149 5.15 -2.25 -8.30
C VAL A 149 6.34 -3.03 -8.89
N PRO A 150 7.17 -2.42 -9.73
CA PRO A 150 8.35 -3.10 -10.22
C PRO A 150 9.21 -3.48 -9.02
N ASN A 151 9.59 -4.75 -8.92
CA ASN A 151 10.65 -5.16 -8.02
C ASN A 151 11.94 -4.50 -8.54
N SER A 152 12.35 -3.42 -7.89
CA SER A 152 13.69 -2.83 -8.04
C SER A 152 14.65 -3.51 -7.11
#